data_3594366f9c2cc9b0f1a206505fb21a81
#
_entry.id   3594366f9c2cc9b0f1a206505fb21a81
#
_cell.length_a   1.000
_cell.length_b   1.000
_cell.length_c   1.000
_cell.angle_alpha   90.00
_cell.angle_beta   90.00
_cell.angle_gamma   90.00
#
_symmetry.space_group_name_H-M   'P 1'
#
loop_
_entity.id
_entity.type
_entity.pdbx_description
1 polymer ?
#
loop_
_entity_poly.entity_id
_entity_poly.type
_entity_poly.pdbx_seq_one_letter_code
_entity_poly.pdbx_strand_id
1 'polypeptide(L)'
;MEAKQTHLKLKTPLRCIVKLGGAAITSKNEFEKINEEDLVKVSLELQQAMMSSSGSVLEMDWSKRPGISETLNKVDDFKEQQVLDFNSFVVIHGAGSFGHFQASKSGVHRGGLNQPLVKAGFVATRISVTSLNLEIVRALARAGIPSVAMNPFSCGWSTRERNIESADVSTVVDALDSGFVPVLHGDAVLDESLGCTILSGDVIISHLAAQLKPEFVVFLTDVFGVYDRPPSEHNAVLLREIAVREDGTWSVVKPTLADTDKQVEISVASHDTTGGMATKISEAAMIAKLGIDVYIVKAATEYSLTALSGKLRDKIPEGWLGTVIRYVS
;
A
#
# COMPACT_ATOMS: atom_id res chain seq x y z
N MET A 1 -13.93 12.98 29.50
CA MET A 1 -14.23 13.77 28.31
C MET A 1 -14.41 12.78 27.17
N GLU A 2 -15.64 12.51 26.77
CA GLU A 2 -15.93 11.66 25.63
C GLU A 2 -15.42 12.34 24.37
N ALA A 3 -14.46 11.72 23.70
CA ALA A 3 -14.00 12.16 22.39
C ALA A 3 -15.18 12.04 21.44
N LYS A 4 -15.71 13.17 20.94
CA LYS A 4 -16.65 13.19 19.83
C LYS A 4 -15.97 12.46 18.65
N GLN A 5 -16.40 11.24 18.39
CA GLN A 5 -16.17 10.61 17.07
C GLN A 5 -16.92 11.46 16.05
N THR A 6 -16.25 12.47 15.52
CA THR A 6 -16.67 13.11 14.29
C THR A 6 -16.55 12.05 13.21
N HIS A 7 -17.69 11.56 12.71
CA HIS A 7 -17.72 10.70 11.52
C HIS A 7 -17.07 11.48 10.37
N LEU A 8 -15.80 11.14 10.09
CA LEU A 8 -15.08 11.60 8.92
C LEU A 8 -15.79 11.04 7.69
N LYS A 9 -16.59 11.88 7.04
CA LYS A 9 -17.35 11.48 5.85
C LYS A 9 -16.69 12.10 4.63
N LEU A 10 -16.10 11.26 3.80
CA LEU A 10 -15.60 11.64 2.47
C LEU A 10 -16.75 12.21 1.63
N LYS A 11 -16.47 13.23 0.81
CA LYS A 11 -17.44 13.79 -0.16
C LYS A 11 -17.79 12.77 -1.24
N THR A 12 -16.80 11.98 -1.67
CA THR A 12 -16.96 10.87 -2.62
C THR A 12 -16.52 9.57 -1.97
N PRO A 13 -17.19 8.43 -2.25
CA PRO A 13 -16.75 7.11 -1.74
C PRO A 13 -15.33 6.80 -2.20
N LEU A 14 -14.50 6.30 -1.28
CA LEU A 14 -13.17 5.83 -1.62
C LEU A 14 -13.26 4.51 -2.38
N ARG A 15 -12.75 4.48 -3.60
CA ARG A 15 -12.79 3.28 -4.43
C ARG A 15 -11.73 2.26 -4.02
N CYS A 16 -10.48 2.68 -3.88
CA CYS A 16 -9.38 1.75 -3.64
C CYS A 16 -8.32 2.31 -2.70
N ILE A 17 -7.82 1.45 -1.81
CA ILE A 17 -6.53 1.66 -1.16
C ILE A 17 -5.55 0.66 -1.77
N VAL A 18 -4.46 1.15 -2.35
CA VAL A 18 -3.44 0.30 -2.97
C VAL A 18 -2.13 0.37 -2.19
N LYS A 19 -1.52 -0.79 -1.95
CA LYS A 19 -0.20 -0.89 -1.33
C LYS A 19 0.84 -1.37 -2.35
N LEU A 20 1.83 -0.54 -2.57
CA LEU A 20 3.04 -0.91 -3.31
C LEU A 20 3.99 -1.65 -2.36
N GLY A 21 4.17 -2.94 -2.56
CA GLY A 21 5.15 -3.71 -1.81
C GLY A 21 6.56 -3.17 -2.02
N GLY A 22 7.36 -3.03 -0.96
CA GLY A 22 8.73 -2.54 -1.11
C GLY A 22 9.54 -3.36 -2.11
N ALA A 23 9.43 -4.68 -2.07
CA ALA A 23 10.11 -5.58 -3.01
C ALA A 23 9.59 -5.51 -4.46
N ALA A 24 8.41 -4.94 -4.68
CA ALA A 24 7.84 -4.76 -6.03
C ALA A 24 8.40 -3.52 -6.74
N ILE A 25 8.89 -2.53 -5.99
CA ILE A 25 9.34 -1.24 -6.52
C ILE A 25 10.80 -0.92 -6.21
N THR A 26 11.50 -1.76 -5.40
CA THR A 26 12.92 -1.60 -5.06
C THR A 26 13.68 -2.90 -5.25
N SER A 27 14.97 -2.80 -5.54
CA SER A 27 15.88 -3.94 -5.61
C SER A 27 16.12 -4.51 -4.21
N LYS A 28 15.84 -5.82 -4.00
CA LYS A 28 16.00 -6.47 -2.68
C LYS A 28 17.44 -6.49 -2.14
N ASN A 29 18.42 -6.55 -3.05
CA ASN A 29 19.81 -6.80 -2.73
C ASN A 29 20.71 -5.56 -2.81
N GLU A 30 20.14 -4.41 -3.22
CA GLU A 30 20.89 -3.18 -3.40
C GLU A 30 20.33 -2.10 -2.48
N PHE A 31 21.24 -1.44 -1.76
CA PHE A 31 20.88 -0.37 -0.82
C PHE A 31 20.28 0.84 -1.56
N GLU A 32 19.10 1.29 -1.12
CA GLU A 32 18.40 2.47 -1.64
C GLU A 32 18.27 2.51 -3.17
N LYS A 33 17.99 1.37 -3.78
CA LYS A 33 17.82 1.29 -5.23
C LYS A 33 16.38 1.00 -5.62
N ILE A 34 15.83 1.90 -6.42
CA ILE A 34 14.50 1.78 -7.01
C ILE A 34 14.57 0.88 -8.25
N ASN A 35 13.55 0.06 -8.45
CA ASN A 35 13.26 -0.58 -9.72
C ASN A 35 12.42 0.39 -10.56
N GLU A 36 13.11 1.25 -11.30
CA GLU A 36 12.46 2.34 -12.04
C GLU A 36 11.49 1.84 -13.10
N GLU A 37 11.82 0.73 -13.77
CA GLU A 37 10.96 0.15 -14.81
C GLU A 37 9.61 -0.29 -14.24
N ASP A 38 9.62 -1.02 -13.12
CA ASP A 38 8.38 -1.47 -12.47
C ASP A 38 7.62 -0.27 -11.86
N LEU A 39 8.33 0.72 -11.29
CA LEU A 39 7.68 1.91 -10.74
C LEU A 39 6.96 2.71 -11.82
N VAL A 40 7.55 2.87 -13.00
CA VAL A 40 6.92 3.54 -14.16
C VAL A 40 5.69 2.76 -14.63
N LYS A 41 5.81 1.43 -14.80
CA LYS A 41 4.68 0.58 -15.21
C LYS A 41 3.52 0.66 -14.22
N VAL A 42 3.80 0.54 -12.91
CA VAL A 42 2.78 0.65 -11.86
C VAL A 42 2.13 2.03 -11.86
N SER A 43 2.89 3.10 -12.07
CA SER A 43 2.35 4.46 -12.14
C SER A 43 1.37 4.63 -13.31
N LEU A 44 1.67 4.04 -14.46
CA LEU A 44 0.77 4.03 -15.63
C LEU A 44 -0.46 3.15 -15.41
N GLU A 45 -0.32 2.00 -14.76
CA GLU A 45 -1.46 1.14 -14.38
C GLU A 45 -2.41 1.86 -13.42
N LEU A 46 -1.86 2.57 -12.43
CA LEU A 46 -2.65 3.40 -11.51
C LEU A 46 -3.37 4.53 -12.24
N GLN A 47 -2.68 5.24 -13.12
CA GLN A 47 -3.29 6.26 -13.97
C GLN A 47 -4.47 5.67 -14.74
N GLN A 48 -4.26 4.57 -15.45
CA GLN A 48 -5.30 3.90 -16.24
C GLN A 48 -6.48 3.43 -15.39
N ALA A 49 -6.23 2.95 -14.17
CA ALA A 49 -7.28 2.51 -13.24
C ALA A 49 -8.10 3.68 -12.66
N MET A 50 -7.47 4.85 -12.49
CA MET A 50 -8.12 6.08 -12.00
C MET A 50 -8.94 6.79 -13.08
N MET A 51 -8.65 6.52 -14.35
CA MET A 51 -9.40 7.09 -15.46
C MET A 51 -10.74 6.37 -15.62
N SER A 52 -11.83 7.12 -15.56
CA SER A 52 -13.13 6.62 -15.99
C SER A 52 -13.16 6.49 -17.53
N SER A 53 -13.89 5.48 -18.02
CA SER A 53 -13.90 4.96 -19.40
C SER A 53 -14.30 5.93 -20.53
N SER A 54 -14.32 7.24 -20.33
CA SER A 54 -14.82 8.20 -21.34
C SER A 54 -14.13 9.54 -21.28
N GLY A 55 -12.82 9.60 -21.44
CA GLY A 55 -12.14 10.89 -21.53
C GLY A 55 -10.80 10.78 -22.25
N SER A 56 -10.51 11.72 -23.13
CA SER A 56 -9.17 11.93 -23.67
C SER A 56 -8.21 12.25 -22.53
N VAL A 57 -7.11 11.52 -22.45
CA VAL A 57 -6.05 11.72 -21.46
C VAL A 57 -5.37 13.05 -21.77
N LEU A 58 -5.48 14.02 -20.87
CA LEU A 58 -4.49 15.09 -20.83
C LEU A 58 -3.31 14.56 -20.02
N GLU A 59 -2.21 14.28 -20.70
CA GLU A 59 -0.93 13.88 -20.11
C GLU A 59 -0.30 15.07 -19.40
N MET A 60 -0.85 15.45 -18.23
CA MET A 60 -0.27 16.50 -17.44
C MET A 60 0.84 15.95 -16.56
N ASP A 61 2.07 16.36 -16.81
CA ASP A 61 3.20 16.06 -15.91
C ASP A 61 3.22 17.09 -14.76
N TRP A 62 2.63 16.71 -13.62
CA TRP A 62 2.62 17.53 -12.40
C TRP A 62 3.98 17.68 -11.73
N SER A 63 4.99 16.92 -12.18
CA SER A 63 6.36 17.03 -11.63
C SER A 63 7.14 18.21 -12.18
N LYS A 64 6.66 18.84 -13.26
CA LYS A 64 7.34 19.97 -13.89
C LYS A 64 7.25 21.22 -13.02
N ARG A 65 8.42 21.87 -12.84
CA ARG A 65 8.47 23.12 -12.10
C ARG A 65 7.94 24.26 -12.97
N PRO A 66 7.05 25.13 -12.45
CA PRO A 66 6.62 26.33 -13.16
C PRO A 66 7.84 27.19 -13.52
N GLY A 67 7.90 27.65 -14.77
CA GLY A 67 8.92 28.62 -15.23
C GLY A 67 10.23 28.02 -15.76
N ILE A 68 10.42 26.70 -15.84
CA ILE A 68 11.65 26.05 -16.35
C ILE A 68 11.50 25.58 -17.81
N SER A 69 10.29 25.45 -18.33
CA SER A 69 10.04 24.95 -19.67
C SER A 69 9.17 25.90 -20.47
N GLU A 70 9.49 26.07 -21.76
CA GLU A 70 8.65 26.74 -22.76
C GLU A 70 7.31 26.03 -22.99
N THR A 71 7.13 24.84 -22.38
CA THR A 71 5.92 24.04 -22.41
C THR A 71 5.08 24.19 -21.14
N LEU A 72 4.95 25.39 -20.60
CA LEU A 72 3.85 25.69 -19.71
C LEU A 72 2.56 25.51 -20.52
N ASN A 73 1.78 24.50 -20.16
CA ASN A 73 0.43 24.37 -20.68
C ASN A 73 -0.24 25.73 -20.53
N LYS A 74 -0.80 26.26 -21.60
CA LYS A 74 -1.48 27.55 -21.55
C LYS A 74 -2.65 27.40 -20.57
N VAL A 75 -2.99 28.46 -19.88
CA VAL A 75 -4.13 28.47 -18.93
C VAL A 75 -5.43 27.96 -19.61
N ASP A 76 -5.53 28.10 -20.92
CA ASP A 76 -6.64 27.62 -21.72
C ASP A 76 -6.70 26.08 -21.84
N ASP A 77 -5.56 25.39 -21.73
CA ASP A 77 -5.50 23.92 -21.75
C ASP A 77 -6.17 23.30 -20.51
N PHE A 78 -6.38 24.09 -19.45
CA PHE A 78 -7.07 23.66 -18.22
C PHE A 78 -8.59 23.88 -18.23
N LYS A 79 -9.12 24.65 -19.17
CA LYS A 79 -10.56 25.01 -19.20
C LYS A 79 -11.47 23.88 -19.70
N GLU A 80 -10.93 22.94 -20.46
CA GLU A 80 -11.68 21.82 -21.04
C GLU A 80 -11.39 20.47 -20.36
N GLN A 81 -10.66 20.47 -19.22
CA GLN A 81 -10.34 19.25 -18.53
C GLN A 81 -11.60 18.63 -17.92
N GLN A 82 -11.96 17.46 -18.38
CA GLN A 82 -12.83 16.57 -17.62
C GLN A 82 -12.15 16.29 -16.28
N VAL A 83 -12.85 16.55 -15.19
CA VAL A 83 -12.37 16.26 -13.84
C VAL A 83 -12.21 14.77 -13.72
N LEU A 84 -10.97 14.29 -13.83
CA LEU A 84 -10.63 12.91 -13.52
C LEU A 84 -10.88 12.69 -12.03
N ASP A 85 -11.55 11.62 -11.68
CA ASP A 85 -11.87 11.30 -10.28
C ASP A 85 -10.64 10.67 -9.59
N PHE A 86 -9.62 11.50 -9.34
CA PHE A 86 -8.43 11.10 -8.60
C PHE A 86 -8.70 10.87 -7.10
N ASN A 87 -9.83 11.37 -6.59
CA ASN A 87 -10.19 11.32 -5.17
C ASN A 87 -10.52 9.92 -4.68
N SER A 88 -10.55 8.96 -5.58
CA SER A 88 -10.99 7.61 -5.28
C SER A 88 -9.86 6.64 -4.89
N PHE A 89 -8.61 7.11 -4.78
CA PHE A 89 -7.47 6.27 -4.46
C PHE A 89 -6.60 6.83 -3.33
N VAL A 90 -6.10 5.91 -2.48
CA VAL A 90 -5.00 6.15 -1.54
C VAL A 90 -3.87 5.19 -1.91
N VAL A 91 -2.64 5.68 -1.95
CA VAL A 91 -1.44 4.87 -2.20
C VAL A 91 -0.65 4.73 -0.92
N ILE A 92 -0.22 3.51 -0.60
CA ILE A 92 0.68 3.23 0.51
C ILE A 92 1.87 2.46 -0.04
N HIS A 93 3.09 2.70 0.44
CA HIS A 93 4.23 1.88 0.04
C HIS A 93 5.01 1.33 1.23
N GLY A 94 5.65 0.19 1.01
CA GLY A 94 6.60 -0.40 1.94
C GLY A 94 7.97 0.27 1.85
N ALA A 95 8.81 0.06 2.85
CA ALA A 95 10.15 0.64 2.92
C ALA A 95 11.13 0.04 1.90
N GLY A 96 10.93 -1.22 1.47
CA GLY A 96 11.82 -1.90 0.54
C GLY A 96 13.28 -1.85 0.99
N SER A 97 14.20 -1.66 0.04
CA SER A 97 15.63 -1.54 0.34
C SER A 97 16.04 -0.22 1.00
N PHE A 98 15.13 0.73 1.15
CA PHE A 98 15.39 2.02 1.76
C PHE A 98 15.34 1.96 3.30
N GLY A 99 14.24 1.57 3.91
CA GLY A 99 14.10 1.62 5.37
C GLY A 99 14.62 0.40 6.12
N HIS A 100 14.53 -0.80 5.53
CA HIS A 100 14.85 -2.05 6.24
C HIS A 100 16.29 -2.13 6.72
N PHE A 101 17.25 -1.72 5.89
CA PHE A 101 18.67 -1.74 6.25
C PHE A 101 19.00 -0.87 7.45
N GLN A 102 18.47 0.36 7.48
CA GLN A 102 18.71 1.31 8.56
C GLN A 102 18.04 0.84 9.86
N ALA A 103 16.76 0.46 9.78
CA ALA A 103 15.99 0.01 10.93
C ALA A 103 16.55 -1.28 11.56
N SER A 104 17.01 -2.22 10.73
CA SER A 104 17.59 -3.49 11.20
C SER A 104 18.91 -3.28 11.92
N LYS A 105 19.84 -2.51 11.31
CA LYS A 105 21.17 -2.27 11.87
C LYS A 105 21.15 -1.47 13.17
N SER A 106 20.26 -0.52 13.30
CA SER A 106 20.18 0.37 14.47
C SER A 106 19.29 -0.15 15.59
N GLY A 107 18.44 -1.14 15.30
CA GLY A 107 17.51 -1.68 16.29
C GLY A 107 16.26 -0.81 16.53
N VAL A 108 15.97 0.18 15.71
CA VAL A 108 14.78 1.07 15.82
C VAL A 108 13.48 0.28 16.01
N HIS A 109 13.34 -0.85 15.32
CA HIS A 109 12.17 -1.72 15.44
C HIS A 109 11.99 -2.36 16.83
N ARG A 110 13.02 -2.31 17.69
CA ARG A 110 12.99 -2.85 19.08
C ARG A 110 12.69 -1.79 20.10
N GLY A 111 12.75 -0.51 19.73
CA GLY A 111 12.63 0.60 20.65
C GLY A 111 13.96 1.05 21.27
N GLY A 112 13.90 1.84 22.36
CA GLY A 112 15.07 2.32 23.04
C GLY A 112 15.62 3.63 22.51
N LEU A 113 14.75 4.59 22.20
CA LEU A 113 15.09 5.90 21.60
C LEU A 113 16.09 6.74 22.46
N ASN A 114 16.27 6.40 23.74
CA ASN A 114 17.29 6.98 24.61
C ASN A 114 18.73 6.55 24.25
N GLN A 115 18.90 5.47 23.48
CA GLN A 115 20.20 5.00 23.03
C GLN A 115 20.64 5.80 21.78
N PRO A 116 21.88 6.34 21.75
CA PRO A 116 22.36 7.16 20.63
C PRO A 116 22.28 6.45 19.27
N LEU A 117 22.60 5.14 19.21
CA LEU A 117 22.53 4.35 17.98
C LEU A 117 21.09 4.23 17.46
N VAL A 118 20.13 3.96 18.35
CA VAL A 118 18.71 3.87 17.99
C VAL A 118 18.18 5.23 17.51
N LYS A 119 18.55 6.31 18.19
CA LYS A 119 18.16 7.67 17.79
C LYS A 119 18.74 8.02 16.41
N ALA A 120 20.01 7.76 16.16
CA ALA A 120 20.62 7.95 14.84
C ALA A 120 19.93 7.09 13.77
N GLY A 121 19.63 5.84 14.07
CA GLY A 121 18.91 4.92 13.18
C GLY A 121 17.48 5.37 12.89
N PHE A 122 16.80 5.95 13.88
CA PHE A 122 15.46 6.53 13.68
C PHE A 122 15.50 7.64 12.62
N VAL A 123 16.44 8.58 12.75
CA VAL A 123 16.64 9.67 11.78
C VAL A 123 17.00 9.10 10.41
N ALA A 124 17.97 8.18 10.34
CA ALA A 124 18.41 7.57 9.08
C ALA A 124 17.29 6.79 8.39
N THR A 125 16.49 6.02 9.15
CA THR A 125 15.33 5.29 8.61
C THR A 125 14.32 6.26 8.00
N ARG A 126 14.00 7.36 8.69
CA ARG A 126 13.06 8.35 8.17
C ARG A 126 13.57 9.07 6.93
N ILE A 127 14.84 9.48 6.91
CA ILE A 127 15.45 10.07 5.70
C ILE A 127 15.27 9.12 4.52
N SER A 128 15.64 7.86 4.70
CA SER A 128 15.61 6.83 3.66
C SER A 128 14.19 6.60 3.12
N VAL A 129 13.21 6.31 3.97
CA VAL A 129 11.84 6.04 3.52
C VAL A 129 11.15 7.29 2.96
N THR A 130 11.44 8.47 3.46
CA THR A 130 10.92 9.74 2.92
C THR A 130 11.50 10.03 1.53
N SER A 131 12.77 9.69 1.30
CA SER A 131 13.39 9.79 -0.04
C SER A 131 12.68 8.87 -1.03
N LEU A 132 12.41 7.61 -0.66
CA LEU A 132 11.63 6.70 -1.49
C LEU A 132 10.21 7.23 -1.76
N ASN A 133 9.54 7.75 -0.75
CA ASN A 133 8.21 8.34 -0.89
C ASN A 133 8.21 9.47 -1.92
N LEU A 134 9.21 10.35 -1.88
CA LEU A 134 9.35 11.45 -2.82
C LEU A 134 9.56 10.97 -4.26
N GLU A 135 10.34 9.90 -4.48
CA GLU A 135 10.53 9.33 -5.82
C GLU A 135 9.24 8.68 -6.36
N ILE A 136 8.46 8.01 -5.49
CA ILE A 136 7.16 7.46 -5.88
C ILE A 136 6.19 8.58 -6.24
N VAL A 137 6.09 9.63 -5.43
CA VAL A 137 5.26 10.81 -5.73
C VAL A 137 5.67 11.45 -7.06
N ARG A 138 6.98 11.56 -7.34
CA ARG A 138 7.46 12.07 -8.64
C ARG A 138 7.04 11.18 -9.81
N ALA A 139 7.13 9.85 -9.66
CA ALA A 139 6.73 8.92 -10.70
C ALA A 139 5.22 8.99 -10.98
N LEU A 140 4.40 9.06 -9.93
CA LEU A 140 2.95 9.24 -10.06
C LEU A 140 2.61 10.60 -10.69
N ALA A 141 3.28 11.68 -10.27
CA ALA A 141 3.07 13.00 -10.83
C ALA A 141 3.44 13.09 -12.32
N ARG A 142 4.54 12.42 -12.74
CA ARG A 142 4.90 12.27 -14.16
C ARG A 142 3.85 11.51 -14.96
N ALA A 143 3.23 10.53 -14.35
CA ALA A 143 2.11 9.80 -14.94
C ALA A 143 0.78 10.58 -14.91
N GLY A 144 0.77 11.86 -14.51
CA GLY A 144 -0.43 12.70 -14.49
C GLY A 144 -1.31 12.54 -13.25
N ILE A 145 -0.84 11.87 -12.20
CA ILE A 145 -1.59 11.67 -10.95
C ILE A 145 -1.21 12.78 -9.97
N PRO A 146 -2.15 13.63 -9.52
CA PRO A 146 -1.90 14.73 -8.57
C PRO A 146 -1.64 14.17 -7.16
N SER A 147 -0.48 13.57 -6.96
CA SER A 147 -0.11 12.85 -5.74
C SER A 147 0.62 13.75 -4.75
N VAL A 148 0.36 13.54 -3.45
CA VAL A 148 0.99 14.28 -2.35
C VAL A 148 1.59 13.33 -1.32
N ALA A 149 2.82 13.62 -0.90
CA ALA A 149 3.54 12.85 0.11
C ALA A 149 2.96 13.10 1.51
N MET A 150 2.68 12.03 2.26
CA MET A 150 2.20 12.10 3.63
C MET A 150 2.96 11.12 4.52
N ASN A 151 3.77 11.66 5.46
CA ASN A 151 4.51 10.78 6.37
C ASN A 151 3.75 10.58 7.67
N PRO A 152 3.56 9.35 8.15
CA PRO A 152 2.85 9.06 9.40
C PRO A 152 3.41 9.86 10.59
N PHE A 153 4.73 9.90 10.77
CA PHE A 153 5.34 10.69 11.84
C PHE A 153 4.97 12.18 11.77
N SER A 154 5.03 12.80 10.59
CA SER A 154 4.70 14.22 10.43
C SER A 154 3.23 14.52 10.58
N CYS A 155 2.37 13.52 10.33
CA CYS A 155 0.91 13.58 10.58
C CYS A 155 0.57 13.31 12.06
N GLY A 156 1.56 13.14 12.95
CA GLY A 156 1.34 12.93 14.38
C GLY A 156 0.91 11.50 14.74
N TRP A 157 1.11 10.53 13.85
CA TRP A 157 0.78 9.14 14.14
C TRP A 157 1.78 8.55 15.13
N SER A 158 1.27 7.82 16.11
CA SER A 158 2.05 7.16 17.15
C SER A 158 1.52 5.77 17.45
N THR A 159 2.34 4.99 18.15
CA THR A 159 2.02 3.62 18.54
C THR A 159 2.20 3.45 20.05
N ARG A 160 1.60 2.37 20.57
CA ARG A 160 1.85 1.81 21.90
C ARG A 160 2.02 0.30 21.73
N GLU A 161 3.14 -0.23 22.19
CA GLU A 161 3.48 -1.65 22.01
C GLU A 161 3.31 -2.10 20.53
N ARG A 162 3.72 -1.23 19.58
CA ARG A 162 3.63 -1.39 18.12
C ARG A 162 2.23 -1.35 17.51
N ASN A 163 1.19 -1.23 18.31
CA ASN A 163 -0.17 -1.00 17.83
C ASN A 163 -0.41 0.50 17.65
N ILE A 164 -1.24 0.88 16.70
CA ILE A 164 -1.61 2.28 16.51
C ILE A 164 -2.32 2.78 17.78
N GLU A 165 -1.76 3.82 18.39
CA GLU A 165 -2.37 4.53 19.52
C GLU A 165 -3.06 5.80 19.06
N SER A 166 -2.42 6.55 18.17
CA SER A 166 -2.97 7.76 17.58
C SER A 166 -2.68 7.80 16.10
N ALA A 167 -3.71 7.97 15.28
CA ALA A 167 -3.59 8.15 13.85
C ALA A 167 -4.80 8.94 13.35
N ASP A 168 -4.68 10.27 13.35
CA ASP A 168 -5.70 11.13 12.77
C ASP A 168 -5.65 11.02 11.23
N VAL A 169 -6.76 10.62 10.64
CA VAL A 169 -6.91 10.48 9.19
C VAL A 169 -7.53 11.73 8.53
N SER A 170 -7.80 12.79 9.28
CA SER A 170 -8.43 14.02 8.77
C SER A 170 -7.63 14.63 7.62
N THR A 171 -6.30 14.69 7.75
CA THR A 171 -5.41 15.22 6.69
C THR A 171 -5.46 14.36 5.41
N VAL A 172 -5.68 13.04 5.54
CA VAL A 172 -5.86 12.14 4.39
C VAL A 172 -7.19 12.44 3.70
N VAL A 173 -8.26 12.63 4.49
CA VAL A 173 -9.59 13.00 3.99
C VAL A 173 -9.54 14.36 3.30
N ASP A 174 -8.90 15.36 3.90
CA ASP A 174 -8.76 16.70 3.34
C ASP A 174 -8.00 16.69 2.00
N ALA A 175 -6.96 15.86 1.89
CA ALA A 175 -6.23 15.69 0.63
C ALA A 175 -7.12 15.05 -0.45
N LEU A 176 -7.83 13.97 -0.12
CA LEU A 176 -8.80 13.33 -1.01
C LEU A 176 -9.89 14.32 -1.46
N ASP A 177 -10.53 15.00 -0.52
CA ASP A 177 -11.60 15.96 -0.79
C ASP A 177 -11.13 17.19 -1.58
N SER A 178 -9.83 17.43 -1.62
CA SER A 178 -9.18 18.46 -2.43
C SER A 178 -8.72 17.98 -3.82
N GLY A 179 -8.98 16.72 -4.17
CA GLY A 179 -8.64 16.15 -5.47
C GLY A 179 -7.21 15.59 -5.58
N PHE A 180 -6.52 15.40 -4.46
CA PHE A 180 -5.20 14.80 -4.44
C PHE A 180 -5.24 13.31 -4.14
N VAL A 181 -4.21 12.59 -4.57
CA VAL A 181 -3.95 11.20 -4.19
C VAL A 181 -2.92 11.17 -3.06
N PRO A 182 -3.33 10.86 -1.81
CA PRO A 182 -2.40 10.73 -0.69
C PRO A 182 -1.46 9.55 -0.89
N VAL A 183 -0.15 9.74 -0.65
CA VAL A 183 0.87 8.69 -0.71
C VAL A 183 1.52 8.56 0.65
N LEU A 184 1.13 7.52 1.40
CA LEU A 184 1.69 7.20 2.71
C LEU A 184 2.75 6.11 2.61
N HIS A 185 3.49 5.88 3.70
CA HIS A 185 4.53 4.85 3.74
C HIS A 185 4.73 4.28 5.14
N GLY A 186 5.30 3.07 5.22
CA GLY A 186 5.82 2.57 6.48
C GLY A 186 6.91 3.50 7.01
N ASP A 187 6.84 3.88 8.30
CA ASP A 187 7.69 4.93 8.88
C ASP A 187 8.24 4.53 10.26
N ALA A 188 9.30 5.19 10.69
CA ALA A 188 9.69 5.16 12.09
C ALA A 188 8.85 6.21 12.83
N VAL A 189 8.15 5.78 13.87
CA VAL A 189 7.24 6.60 14.67
C VAL A 189 7.58 6.53 16.16
N LEU A 190 7.05 7.46 16.95
CA LEU A 190 7.13 7.37 18.40
C LEU A 190 6.20 6.27 18.91
N ASP A 191 6.68 5.53 19.92
CA ASP A 191 5.93 4.50 20.62
C ASP A 191 5.92 4.83 22.11
N GLU A 192 4.75 4.90 22.74
CA GLU A 192 4.63 5.32 24.12
C GLU A 192 5.34 4.40 25.11
N SER A 193 5.38 3.08 24.82
CA SER A 193 6.01 2.09 25.71
C SER A 193 7.47 1.83 25.34
N LEU A 194 7.81 1.78 24.05
CA LEU A 194 9.13 1.43 23.55
C LEU A 194 10.00 2.66 23.22
N GLY A 195 9.44 3.87 23.25
CA GLY A 195 10.05 5.12 22.82
C GLY A 195 9.99 5.32 21.31
N CYS A 196 10.22 4.29 20.51
CA CYS A 196 10.03 4.30 19.06
C CYS A 196 9.80 2.89 18.52
N THR A 197 9.23 2.81 17.31
CA THR A 197 9.11 1.57 16.56
C THR A 197 8.95 1.84 15.07
N ILE A 198 8.82 0.77 14.27
CA ILE A 198 8.45 0.84 12.86
C ILE A 198 6.95 0.57 12.73
N LEU A 199 6.23 1.57 12.24
CA LEU A 199 4.85 1.43 11.79
C LEU A 199 4.85 0.91 10.36
N SER A 200 4.43 -0.34 10.16
CA SER A 200 4.48 -0.97 8.84
C SER A 200 3.37 -0.45 7.92
N GLY A 201 3.63 -0.46 6.61
CA GLY A 201 2.59 -0.15 5.62
C GLY A 201 1.42 -1.13 5.64
N ASP A 202 1.59 -2.36 6.14
CA ASP A 202 0.50 -3.34 6.29
C ASP A 202 -0.47 -2.91 7.40
N VAL A 203 0.05 -2.39 8.52
CA VAL A 203 -0.78 -1.83 9.60
C VAL A 203 -1.47 -0.55 9.17
N ILE A 204 -0.77 0.32 8.41
CA ILE A 204 -1.35 1.56 7.88
C ILE A 204 -2.55 1.27 6.96
N ILE A 205 -2.41 0.32 6.01
CA ILE A 205 -3.50 -0.01 5.09
C ILE A 205 -4.72 -0.59 5.82
N SER A 206 -4.50 -1.44 6.82
CA SER A 206 -5.56 -2.00 7.64
C SER A 206 -6.31 -0.91 8.41
N HIS A 207 -5.58 0.02 9.03
CA HIS A 207 -6.16 1.16 9.74
C HIS A 207 -6.99 2.06 8.81
N LEU A 208 -6.42 2.47 7.67
CA LEU A 208 -7.12 3.31 6.70
C LEU A 208 -8.34 2.61 6.10
N ALA A 209 -8.27 1.30 5.82
CA ALA A 209 -9.41 0.53 5.33
C ALA A 209 -10.55 0.50 6.36
N ALA A 210 -10.24 0.37 7.65
CA ALA A 210 -11.24 0.41 8.72
C ALA A 210 -11.91 1.78 8.85
N GLN A 211 -11.16 2.87 8.68
CA GLN A 211 -11.65 4.25 8.83
C GLN A 211 -12.38 4.75 7.58
N LEU A 212 -11.82 4.53 6.40
CA LEU A 212 -12.28 5.11 5.13
C LEU A 212 -13.19 4.18 4.32
N LYS A 213 -13.22 2.88 4.64
CA LYS A 213 -14.07 1.85 4.03
C LYS A 213 -14.06 1.89 2.50
N PRO A 214 -12.92 1.64 1.86
CA PRO A 214 -12.83 1.58 0.40
C PRO A 214 -13.70 0.45 -0.15
N GLU A 215 -14.04 0.51 -1.43
CA GLU A 215 -14.77 -0.56 -2.09
C GLU A 215 -13.96 -1.85 -2.18
N PHE A 216 -12.64 -1.74 -2.33
CA PHE A 216 -11.69 -2.86 -2.32
C PHE A 216 -10.27 -2.39 -1.99
N VAL A 217 -9.40 -3.34 -1.69
CA VAL A 217 -7.99 -3.11 -1.37
C VAL A 217 -7.11 -3.96 -2.27
N VAL A 218 -5.98 -3.39 -2.75
CA VAL A 218 -5.02 -4.09 -3.59
C VAL A 218 -3.62 -4.06 -2.98
N PHE A 219 -3.01 -5.24 -2.81
CA PHE A 219 -1.59 -5.38 -2.47
C PHE A 219 -0.82 -5.75 -3.74
N LEU A 220 0.01 -4.84 -4.22
CA LEU A 220 0.95 -5.08 -5.31
C LEU A 220 2.25 -5.64 -4.74
N THR A 221 2.63 -6.84 -5.16
CA THR A 221 3.79 -7.57 -4.65
C THR A 221 4.73 -7.97 -5.79
N ASP A 222 5.86 -8.57 -5.46
CA ASP A 222 6.82 -9.13 -6.43
C ASP A 222 6.48 -10.55 -6.89
N VAL A 223 5.42 -11.15 -6.33
CA VAL A 223 4.91 -12.48 -6.67
C VAL A 223 3.44 -12.42 -7.09
N PHE A 224 2.92 -13.44 -7.79
CA PHE A 224 1.54 -13.40 -8.31
C PHE A 224 0.46 -13.37 -7.21
N GLY A 225 0.76 -13.84 -6.00
CA GLY A 225 -0.18 -13.87 -4.90
C GLY A 225 0.36 -14.69 -3.74
N VAL A 226 -0.53 -15.28 -2.95
CA VAL A 226 -0.20 -16.18 -1.86
C VAL A 226 0.01 -17.58 -2.39
N TYR A 227 1.08 -18.25 -1.94
CA TYR A 227 1.39 -19.64 -2.29
C TYR A 227 1.34 -20.53 -1.04
N ASP A 228 1.12 -21.82 -1.24
CA ASP A 228 1.14 -22.84 -0.18
C ASP A 228 2.56 -23.06 0.40
N ARG A 229 3.59 -22.69 -0.36
CA ARG A 229 5.03 -22.75 -0.03
C ARG A 229 5.79 -21.66 -0.80
N PRO A 230 7.07 -21.43 -0.56
CA PRO A 230 7.84 -20.44 -1.30
C PRO A 230 7.69 -20.63 -2.82
N PRO A 231 7.38 -19.55 -3.58
CA PRO A 231 7.13 -19.65 -5.02
C PRO A 231 8.35 -20.10 -5.84
N SER A 232 9.55 -20.10 -5.23
CA SER A 232 10.78 -20.67 -5.82
C SER A 232 10.87 -22.19 -5.72
N GLU A 233 10.04 -22.82 -4.92
CA GLU A 233 10.02 -24.27 -4.77
C GLU A 233 9.23 -24.95 -5.89
N HIS A 234 9.73 -26.14 -6.25
CA HIS A 234 9.03 -26.96 -7.25
C HIS A 234 7.63 -27.35 -6.73
N ASN A 235 6.62 -27.22 -7.57
CA ASN A 235 5.21 -27.48 -7.26
C ASN A 235 4.57 -26.50 -6.27
N ALA A 236 5.09 -25.28 -6.09
CA ALA A 236 4.41 -24.24 -5.36
C ALA A 236 3.05 -23.92 -6.01
N VAL A 237 1.98 -23.97 -5.22
CA VAL A 237 0.60 -23.76 -5.69
C VAL A 237 0.12 -22.38 -5.31
N LEU A 238 -0.33 -21.61 -6.30
CA LEU A 238 -0.95 -20.30 -6.07
C LEU A 238 -2.34 -20.48 -5.46
N LEU A 239 -2.54 -19.91 -4.26
CA LEU A 239 -3.82 -19.90 -3.56
C LEU A 239 -4.68 -18.76 -4.14
N ARG A 240 -5.62 -19.10 -5.00
CA ARG A 240 -6.38 -18.10 -5.78
C ARG A 240 -7.51 -17.45 -5.03
N GLU A 241 -8.11 -18.16 -4.07
CA GLU A 241 -9.22 -17.66 -3.28
C GLU A 241 -9.13 -18.16 -1.83
N ILE A 242 -9.17 -17.21 -0.89
CA ILE A 242 -9.11 -17.45 0.55
C ILE A 242 -10.38 -16.86 1.17
N ALA A 243 -11.09 -17.67 1.93
CA ALA A 243 -12.26 -17.27 2.71
C ALA A 243 -11.86 -16.95 4.15
N VAL A 244 -12.34 -15.83 4.67
CA VAL A 244 -12.14 -15.40 6.07
C VAL A 244 -13.46 -15.45 6.79
N ARG A 245 -13.49 -16.09 7.98
CA ARG A 245 -14.67 -16.22 8.85
C ARG A 245 -14.71 -15.11 9.90
N GLU A 246 -15.84 -15.04 10.60
CA GLU A 246 -16.08 -14.05 11.66
C GLU A 246 -15.06 -14.14 12.81
N ASP A 247 -14.62 -15.34 13.17
CA ASP A 247 -13.60 -15.56 14.20
C ASP A 247 -12.18 -15.16 13.77
N GLY A 248 -12.00 -14.78 12.50
CA GLY A 248 -10.71 -14.41 11.92
C GLY A 248 -9.92 -15.59 11.36
N THR A 249 -10.45 -16.82 11.48
CA THR A 249 -9.85 -17.98 10.80
C THR A 249 -10.06 -17.88 9.29
N TRP A 250 -9.13 -18.43 8.54
CA TRP A 250 -9.22 -18.42 7.09
C TRP A 250 -9.01 -19.84 6.51
N SER A 251 -9.54 -20.07 5.33
CA SER A 251 -9.40 -21.34 4.62
C SER A 251 -9.25 -21.10 3.12
N VAL A 252 -8.50 -21.97 2.46
CA VAL A 252 -8.33 -21.94 1.01
C VAL A 252 -9.56 -22.47 0.33
N VAL A 253 -10.14 -21.69 -0.58
CA VAL A 253 -11.30 -22.07 -1.39
C VAL A 253 -10.88 -22.62 -2.74
N LYS A 254 -9.84 -22.00 -3.35
CA LYS A 254 -9.28 -22.41 -4.65
C LYS A 254 -7.76 -22.31 -4.67
N PRO A 255 -7.06 -23.33 -5.18
CA PRO A 255 -7.62 -24.61 -5.63
C PRO A 255 -8.17 -25.40 -4.43
N THR A 256 -9.08 -26.35 -4.67
CA THR A 256 -9.48 -27.32 -3.66
C THR A 256 -8.27 -28.20 -3.38
N LEU A 257 -7.65 -28.04 -2.21
CA LEU A 257 -6.52 -28.86 -1.79
C LEU A 257 -7.08 -30.20 -1.31
N ALA A 258 -6.71 -31.29 -1.97
CA ALA A 258 -7.28 -32.62 -1.78
C ALA A 258 -6.93 -33.30 -0.45
N ASP A 259 -6.10 -32.69 0.42
CA ASP A 259 -5.69 -33.21 1.74
C ASP A 259 -5.43 -32.03 2.70
N THR A 260 -6.48 -31.39 3.20
CA THR A 260 -6.40 -30.17 3.99
C THR A 260 -6.28 -30.38 5.51
N ASP A 261 -5.74 -31.47 5.98
CA ASP A 261 -5.29 -31.59 7.38
C ASP A 261 -3.87 -31.02 7.61
N LYS A 262 -3.21 -30.51 6.58
CA LYS A 262 -1.95 -29.79 6.73
C LYS A 262 -2.26 -28.30 6.78
N GLN A 263 -2.02 -27.69 7.94
CA GLN A 263 -1.84 -26.24 8.05
C GLN A 263 -0.91 -25.81 6.92
N VAL A 264 -1.38 -24.87 6.08
CA VAL A 264 -0.54 -24.27 5.05
C VAL A 264 0.63 -23.61 5.78
N GLU A 265 1.82 -24.22 5.73
CA GLU A 265 3.02 -23.66 6.32
C GLU A 265 3.46 -22.46 5.47
N ILE A 266 2.96 -21.31 5.83
CA ILE A 266 3.40 -20.05 5.21
C ILE A 266 4.79 -19.77 5.76
N SER A 267 5.82 -20.12 5.00
CA SER A 267 7.19 -19.89 5.41
C SER A 267 7.47 -18.39 5.49
N VAL A 268 7.86 -17.94 6.67
CA VAL A 268 8.41 -16.61 6.89
C VAL A 268 9.86 -16.65 6.42
N ALA A 269 10.18 -15.91 5.36
CA ALA A 269 11.57 -15.80 4.92
C ALA A 269 12.43 -15.19 6.05
N SER A 270 13.54 -15.80 6.38
CA SER A 270 14.42 -15.50 7.53
C SER A 270 15.02 -14.07 7.55
N HIS A 271 14.80 -13.28 6.51
CA HIS A 271 15.31 -11.92 6.36
C HIS A 271 14.21 -10.84 6.40
N ASP A 272 12.95 -11.22 6.58
CA ASP A 272 11.83 -10.27 6.60
C ASP A 272 11.54 -9.83 8.03
N THR A 273 12.09 -8.69 8.43
CA THR A 273 11.89 -8.09 9.76
C THR A 273 10.45 -7.60 9.98
N THR A 274 9.62 -7.62 8.94
CA THR A 274 8.20 -7.17 8.98
C THR A 274 7.20 -8.32 8.90
N GLY A 275 7.64 -9.59 8.94
CA GLY A 275 6.76 -10.77 8.96
C GLY A 275 6.30 -11.29 7.60
N GLY A 276 6.75 -10.71 6.49
CA GLY A 276 6.57 -11.25 5.15
C GLY A 276 5.12 -11.50 4.70
N MET A 277 4.92 -12.64 4.04
CA MET A 277 3.61 -13.02 3.48
C MET A 277 2.59 -13.36 4.58
N ALA A 278 3.03 -13.92 5.71
CA ALA A 278 2.14 -14.24 6.84
C ALA A 278 1.47 -12.98 7.42
N THR A 279 2.25 -11.91 7.61
CA THR A 279 1.70 -10.62 8.06
C THR A 279 0.74 -10.03 7.04
N LYS A 280 1.05 -10.09 5.73
CA LYS A 280 0.15 -9.62 4.68
C LYS A 280 -1.19 -10.35 4.69
N ILE A 281 -1.18 -11.67 4.88
CA ILE A 281 -2.43 -12.46 4.95
C ILE A 281 -3.23 -12.08 6.19
N SER A 282 -2.57 -11.92 7.36
CA SER A 282 -3.24 -11.51 8.58
C SER A 282 -3.89 -10.13 8.44
N GLU A 283 -3.18 -9.15 7.90
CA GLU A 283 -3.72 -7.80 7.66
C GLU A 283 -4.84 -7.82 6.60
N ALA A 284 -4.65 -8.57 5.51
CA ALA A 284 -5.66 -8.75 4.49
C ALA A 284 -6.93 -9.44 5.05
N ALA A 285 -6.77 -10.41 5.93
CA ALA A 285 -7.90 -11.06 6.61
C ALA A 285 -8.65 -10.10 7.53
N MET A 286 -7.94 -9.23 8.27
CA MET A 286 -8.59 -8.20 9.09
C MET A 286 -9.39 -7.21 8.23
N ILE A 287 -8.87 -6.82 7.08
CA ILE A 287 -9.59 -5.96 6.13
C ILE A 287 -10.81 -6.70 5.55
N ALA A 288 -10.64 -7.96 5.16
CA ALA A 288 -11.75 -8.77 4.61
C ALA A 288 -12.91 -8.94 5.61
N LYS A 289 -12.62 -9.07 6.92
CA LYS A 289 -13.65 -9.10 7.99
C LYS A 289 -14.53 -7.84 8.02
N LEU A 290 -14.06 -6.71 7.48
CA LEU A 290 -14.85 -5.50 7.35
C LEU A 290 -15.83 -5.55 6.15
N GLY A 291 -15.87 -6.67 5.41
CA GLY A 291 -16.64 -6.83 4.18
C GLY A 291 -15.96 -6.21 2.95
N ILE A 292 -14.67 -5.95 3.01
CA ILE A 292 -13.88 -5.32 1.94
C ILE A 292 -13.05 -6.39 1.23
N ASP A 293 -13.26 -6.59 -0.07
CA ASP A 293 -12.45 -7.53 -0.86
C ASP A 293 -10.99 -7.08 -0.93
N VAL A 294 -10.08 -8.03 -0.74
CA VAL A 294 -8.64 -7.79 -0.81
C VAL A 294 -8.02 -8.62 -1.94
N TYR A 295 -7.24 -7.96 -2.78
CA TYR A 295 -6.53 -8.60 -3.88
C TYR A 295 -5.02 -8.52 -3.63
N ILE A 296 -4.31 -9.65 -3.69
CA ILE A 296 -2.84 -9.72 -3.64
C ILE A 296 -2.38 -10.19 -5.02
N VAL A 297 -1.55 -9.38 -5.68
CA VAL A 297 -1.21 -9.59 -7.09
C VAL A 297 0.19 -9.06 -7.40
N LYS A 298 0.84 -9.64 -8.41
CA LYS A 298 2.15 -9.19 -8.89
C LYS A 298 2.03 -7.82 -9.56
N ALA A 299 2.86 -6.87 -9.12
CA ALA A 299 2.97 -5.54 -9.68
C ALA A 299 3.44 -5.55 -11.14
N ALA A 300 3.15 -4.50 -11.87
CA ALA A 300 3.59 -4.27 -13.25
C ALA A 300 3.17 -5.39 -14.23
N THR A 301 1.95 -5.92 -14.06
CA THR A 301 1.36 -6.98 -14.89
C THR A 301 -0.07 -6.64 -15.31
N GLU A 302 -0.58 -7.28 -16.35
CA GLU A 302 -2.00 -7.18 -16.74
C GLU A 302 -2.96 -7.58 -15.60
N TYR A 303 -2.50 -8.44 -14.69
CA TYR A 303 -3.27 -8.90 -13.53
C TYR A 303 -3.41 -7.80 -12.47
N SER A 304 -2.35 -6.99 -12.25
CA SER A 304 -2.42 -5.83 -11.37
C SER A 304 -3.38 -4.76 -11.90
N LEU A 305 -3.31 -4.46 -13.19
CA LEU A 305 -4.24 -3.52 -13.82
C LEU A 305 -5.69 -4.01 -13.69
N THR A 306 -5.95 -5.31 -13.89
CA THR A 306 -7.28 -5.89 -13.73
C THR A 306 -7.79 -5.73 -12.29
N ALA A 307 -6.93 -5.96 -11.28
CA ALA A 307 -7.28 -5.76 -9.87
C ALA A 307 -7.57 -4.30 -9.55
N LEU A 308 -6.69 -3.38 -9.98
CA LEU A 308 -6.84 -1.94 -9.74
C LEU A 308 -8.08 -1.34 -10.41
N SER A 309 -8.51 -1.91 -11.54
CA SER A 309 -9.72 -1.46 -12.25
C SER A 309 -11.03 -1.80 -11.53
N GLY A 310 -11.01 -2.64 -10.48
CA GLY A 310 -12.19 -3.11 -9.75
C GLY A 310 -13.03 -4.17 -10.46
N LYS A 311 -12.63 -4.63 -11.65
CA LYS A 311 -13.36 -5.64 -12.45
C LYS A 311 -13.48 -7.01 -11.76
N LEU A 312 -12.61 -7.29 -10.78
CA LEU A 312 -12.63 -8.56 -10.04
C LEU A 312 -13.77 -8.68 -9.02
N ARG A 313 -14.45 -7.58 -8.70
CA ARG A 313 -15.60 -7.59 -7.76
C ARG A 313 -16.77 -8.41 -8.30
N ASP A 314 -17.05 -8.28 -9.59
CA ASP A 314 -18.17 -8.96 -10.23
C ASP A 314 -17.82 -10.43 -10.55
N LYS A 315 -16.65 -10.65 -11.15
CA LYS A 315 -16.21 -11.98 -11.56
C LYS A 315 -14.69 -12.06 -11.65
N ILE A 316 -14.13 -13.12 -11.08
CA ILE A 316 -12.70 -13.44 -11.20
C ILE A 316 -12.51 -14.29 -12.49
N PRO A 317 -11.77 -13.79 -13.51
CA PRO A 317 -11.49 -14.57 -14.70
C PRO A 317 -10.65 -15.82 -14.38
N GLU A 318 -10.88 -16.93 -15.07
CA GLU A 318 -10.11 -18.16 -14.84
C GLU A 318 -8.61 -17.98 -15.06
N GLY A 319 -8.22 -17.19 -16.07
CA GLY A 319 -6.82 -16.90 -16.39
C GLY A 319 -6.16 -15.84 -15.50
N TRP A 320 -6.91 -15.15 -14.60
CA TRP A 320 -6.31 -14.13 -13.74
C TRP A 320 -5.40 -14.76 -12.68
N LEU A 321 -4.16 -14.29 -12.58
CA LEU A 321 -3.18 -14.74 -11.57
C LEU A 321 -3.11 -13.73 -10.43
N GLY A 322 -3.57 -14.17 -9.27
CA GLY A 322 -3.59 -13.42 -8.02
C GLY A 322 -4.31 -14.20 -6.93
N THR A 323 -4.33 -13.65 -5.73
CA THR A 323 -5.10 -14.17 -4.60
C THR A 323 -6.19 -13.18 -4.22
N VAL A 324 -7.40 -13.66 -4.09
CA VAL A 324 -8.54 -12.92 -3.53
C VAL A 324 -8.79 -13.39 -2.12
N ILE A 325 -8.93 -12.44 -1.19
CA ILE A 325 -9.29 -12.72 0.20
C ILE A 325 -10.63 -12.04 0.49
N ARG A 326 -11.62 -12.82 0.88
CA ARG A 326 -13.01 -12.38 1.08
C ARG A 326 -13.58 -12.85 2.39
N TYR A 327 -14.47 -12.05 2.95
CA TYR A 327 -15.30 -12.49 4.08
C TYR A 327 -16.36 -13.48 3.59
N VAL A 328 -16.58 -14.53 4.39
CA VAL A 328 -17.64 -15.52 4.18
C VAL A 328 -18.41 -15.66 5.50
N SER A 329 -19.70 -15.33 5.47
CA SER A 329 -20.63 -15.43 6.61
C SER A 329 -20.96 -16.89 6.93
#